data_d5ac336757458a905331178a0b01fe63
#
_entry.id   d5ac336757458a905331178a0b01fe63
#
_cell.length_a   1.000
_cell.length_b   1.000
_cell.length_c   1.000
_cell.angle_alpha   90.00
_cell.angle_beta   90.00
_cell.angle_gamma   90.00
#
_symmetry.space_group_name_H-M   'P 1'
#
loop_
_entity.id
_entity.type
_entity.pdbx_description
1 polymer ?
#
loop_
_entity_poly.entity_id
_entity_poly.type
_entity_poly.pdbx_seq_one_letter_code
_entity_poly.pdbx_strand_id
1 'polypeptide(L)'
;FSGVTGVQTCALPISNTPYKNEILKRVEELYWNEVVNQNTEAAYLGYREKYPKGIHVKEADEKLKIMLDNTSTPSEEKVAVSAVRQFLQGLNSKSTSKIEGVTASSFNFLGAGGATIADVSKYMREKLYQADVKEITWQLGTVLNATTDKSDDGTTVQKITIPARLEIVREGGKGSNKYTIKAQIENGKITAINWILQR
;
A
#
# COMPACT_ATOMS: atom_id res chain seq x y z
N PHE A 1 -3.49 -28.24 -63.80
CA PHE A 1 -3.44 -26.79 -64.06
C PHE A 1 -3.56 -26.07 -62.74
N SER A 2 -2.41 -25.53 -62.32
CA SER A 2 -2.22 -24.79 -61.08
C SER A 2 -2.42 -23.32 -61.31
N GLY A 3 -3.18 -22.68 -60.46
CA GLY A 3 -3.29 -21.26 -60.39
C GLY A 3 -3.35 -20.86 -58.91
N VAL A 4 -2.18 -20.72 -58.28
CA VAL A 4 -2.09 -20.08 -56.97
C VAL A 4 -2.04 -18.59 -57.19
N THR A 5 -3.18 -17.92 -56.96
CA THR A 5 -3.27 -16.48 -56.90
C THR A 5 -2.67 -16.05 -55.58
N GLY A 6 -1.42 -15.56 -55.63
CA GLY A 6 -0.76 -14.90 -54.50
C GLY A 6 -1.55 -13.64 -54.13
N VAL A 7 -2.10 -13.63 -52.92
CA VAL A 7 -2.60 -12.41 -52.27
C VAL A 7 -1.38 -11.56 -51.96
N GLN A 8 -1.12 -10.59 -52.83
CA GLN A 8 -0.12 -9.55 -52.58
C GLN A 8 -0.68 -8.60 -51.53
N THR A 9 -0.37 -8.84 -50.26
CA THR A 9 -0.60 -7.87 -49.19
C THR A 9 0.27 -6.65 -49.50
N CYS A 10 -0.33 -5.62 -50.08
CA CYS A 10 0.29 -4.29 -50.13
C CYS A 10 0.44 -3.76 -48.70
N ALA A 11 1.51 -4.15 -48.06
CA ALA A 11 2.01 -3.41 -46.90
C ALA A 11 2.56 -2.08 -47.43
N LEU A 12 1.71 -1.06 -47.48
CA LEU A 12 2.15 0.30 -47.74
C LEU A 12 3.20 0.65 -46.71
N PRO A 13 4.40 1.04 -47.14
CA PRO A 13 5.42 1.55 -46.19
C PRO A 13 4.88 2.85 -45.60
N ILE A 14 4.55 2.83 -44.31
CA ILE A 14 4.11 4.00 -43.50
C ILE A 14 5.26 5.02 -43.34
N SER A 15 6.29 4.91 -44.18
CA SER A 15 7.57 5.60 -43.98
C SER A 15 7.59 7.10 -44.30
N ASN A 16 6.53 7.70 -44.90
CA ASN A 16 6.58 9.14 -45.25
C ASN A 16 5.22 9.82 -45.39
N THR A 17 4.29 9.54 -44.51
CA THR A 17 3.02 10.30 -44.44
C THR A 17 3.17 11.52 -43.51
N PRO A 18 2.60 12.70 -43.84
CA PRO A 18 2.61 13.87 -42.96
C PRO A 18 1.97 13.61 -41.59
N TYR A 19 1.16 12.56 -41.50
CA TYR A 19 0.49 12.14 -40.26
C TYR A 19 1.32 11.22 -39.36
N LYS A 20 2.48 10.76 -39.79
CA LYS A 20 3.31 9.81 -38.99
C LYS A 20 3.65 10.38 -37.60
N ASN A 21 4.09 11.63 -37.57
CA ASN A 21 4.48 12.28 -36.29
C ASN A 21 3.28 12.52 -35.37
N GLU A 22 2.13 12.80 -35.96
CA GLU A 22 0.89 12.98 -35.19
C GLU A 22 0.40 11.64 -34.63
N ILE A 23 0.45 10.57 -35.40
CA ILE A 23 0.11 9.22 -34.94
C ILE A 23 1.05 8.80 -33.80
N LEU A 24 2.35 9.00 -33.94
CA LEU A 24 3.32 8.66 -32.91
C LEU A 24 3.09 9.43 -31.62
N LYS A 25 2.81 10.73 -31.69
CA LYS A 25 2.43 11.53 -30.53
C LYS A 25 1.17 10.99 -29.86
N ARG A 26 0.14 10.65 -30.62
CA ARG A 26 -1.12 10.12 -30.08
C ARG A 26 -0.95 8.76 -29.41
N VAL A 27 -0.09 7.90 -29.95
CA VAL A 27 0.28 6.62 -29.33
C VAL A 27 1.03 6.83 -28.02
N GLU A 28 1.96 7.80 -27.98
CA GLU A 28 2.67 8.18 -26.75
C GLU A 28 1.70 8.73 -25.69
N GLU A 29 0.78 9.61 -26.06
CA GLU A 29 -0.25 10.15 -25.17
C GLU A 29 -1.13 9.04 -24.55
N LEU A 30 -1.59 8.09 -25.36
CA LEU A 30 -2.38 6.97 -24.87
C LEU A 30 -1.59 6.10 -23.89
N TYR A 31 -0.31 5.86 -24.18
CA TYR A 31 0.56 5.12 -23.27
C TYR A 31 0.81 5.90 -21.97
N TRP A 32 1.02 7.22 -22.07
CA TRP A 32 1.17 8.08 -20.90
C TRP A 32 -0.06 8.08 -20.00
N ASN A 33 -1.26 8.16 -20.57
CA ASN A 33 -2.49 8.07 -19.81
C ASN A 33 -2.60 6.76 -19.01
N GLU A 34 -2.19 5.65 -19.61
CA GLU A 34 -2.14 4.36 -18.91
C GLU A 34 -1.11 4.38 -17.77
N VAL A 35 0.08 4.94 -17.99
CA VAL A 35 1.12 5.10 -16.96
C VAL A 35 0.62 5.93 -15.79
N VAL A 36 -0.06 7.05 -16.06
CA VAL A 36 -0.64 7.91 -15.01
C VAL A 36 -1.75 7.20 -14.24
N ASN A 37 -2.58 6.41 -14.92
CA ASN A 37 -3.63 5.63 -14.28
C ASN A 37 -3.05 4.55 -13.34
N GLN A 38 -1.98 3.87 -13.76
CA GLN A 38 -1.27 2.90 -12.92
C GLN A 38 -0.58 3.57 -11.73
N ASN A 39 -0.02 4.77 -11.93
CA ASN A 39 0.66 5.58 -10.91
C ASN A 39 1.65 4.78 -10.05
N THR A 40 2.51 3.99 -10.69
CA THR A 40 3.54 3.17 -10.04
C THR A 40 4.93 3.55 -10.54
N GLU A 41 5.95 3.34 -9.71
CA GLU A 41 7.35 3.55 -10.10
C GLU A 41 7.71 2.76 -11.36
N ALA A 42 7.32 1.48 -11.44
CA ALA A 42 7.57 0.62 -12.59
C ALA A 42 6.93 1.17 -13.88
N ALA A 43 5.72 1.75 -13.80
CA ALA A 43 5.05 2.34 -14.95
C ALA A 43 5.79 3.59 -15.47
N TYR A 44 6.22 4.48 -14.58
CA TYR A 44 6.99 5.69 -14.97
C TYR A 44 8.37 5.34 -15.51
N LEU A 45 9.08 4.36 -14.93
CA LEU A 45 10.35 3.86 -15.45
C LEU A 45 10.16 3.22 -16.83
N GLY A 46 9.13 2.40 -17.03
CA GLY A 46 8.79 1.81 -18.32
C GLY A 46 8.45 2.86 -19.40
N TYR A 47 7.82 3.98 -19.01
CA TYR A 47 7.60 5.10 -19.92
C TYR A 47 8.95 5.73 -20.37
N ARG A 48 9.85 6.00 -19.42
CA ARG A 48 11.18 6.58 -19.72
C ARG A 48 12.03 5.68 -20.61
N GLU A 49 11.95 4.36 -20.40
CA GLU A 49 12.65 3.39 -21.23
C GLU A 49 12.10 3.37 -22.66
N LYS A 50 10.78 3.37 -22.80
CA LYS A 50 10.11 3.30 -24.12
C LYS A 50 10.17 4.63 -24.89
N TYR A 51 10.09 5.75 -24.19
CA TYR A 51 10.10 7.11 -24.77
C TYR A 51 11.17 8.00 -24.12
N PRO A 52 12.47 7.72 -24.31
CA PRO A 52 13.56 8.45 -23.64
C PRO A 52 13.65 9.94 -24.00
N LYS A 53 12.99 10.35 -25.10
CA LYS A 53 12.85 11.74 -25.55
C LYS A 53 11.38 12.15 -25.68
N GLY A 54 10.50 11.47 -24.98
CA GLY A 54 9.07 11.70 -24.99
C GLY A 54 8.69 13.04 -24.37
N ILE A 55 7.49 13.50 -24.71
CA ILE A 55 6.97 14.80 -24.25
C ILE A 55 6.72 14.84 -22.74
N HIS A 56 6.47 13.68 -22.09
CA HIS A 56 6.20 13.57 -20.66
C HIS A 56 7.40 13.09 -19.81
N VAL A 57 8.62 13.06 -20.37
CA VAL A 57 9.81 12.59 -19.62
C VAL A 57 10.04 13.41 -18.34
N LYS A 58 9.91 14.75 -18.42
CA LYS A 58 10.08 15.62 -17.24
C LYS A 58 9.04 15.33 -16.17
N GLU A 59 7.78 15.15 -16.59
CA GLU A 59 6.68 14.84 -15.67
C GLU A 59 6.86 13.46 -15.02
N ALA A 60 7.32 12.46 -15.80
CA ALA A 60 7.69 11.14 -15.26
C ALA A 60 8.83 11.24 -14.23
N ASP A 61 9.86 12.07 -14.50
CA ASP A 61 10.98 12.28 -13.57
C ASP A 61 10.53 12.96 -12.28
N GLU A 62 9.64 13.94 -12.36
CA GLU A 62 9.05 14.60 -11.18
C GLU A 62 8.23 13.62 -10.34
N LYS A 63 7.41 12.77 -10.98
CA LYS A 63 6.65 11.73 -10.29
C LYS A 63 7.55 10.71 -9.61
N LEU A 64 8.58 10.23 -10.32
CA LEU A 64 9.57 9.30 -9.75
C LEU A 64 10.33 9.91 -8.57
N LYS A 65 10.70 11.19 -8.65
CA LYS A 65 11.35 11.89 -7.55
C LYS A 65 10.44 11.97 -6.32
N ILE A 66 9.17 12.36 -6.49
CA ILE A 66 8.19 12.42 -5.40
C ILE A 66 8.01 11.04 -4.76
N MET A 67 7.93 9.97 -5.57
CA MET A 67 7.81 8.60 -5.07
C MET A 67 9.05 8.19 -4.26
N LEU A 68 10.25 8.54 -4.74
CA LEU A 68 11.50 8.26 -4.03
C LEU A 68 11.59 9.05 -2.71
N ASP A 69 11.23 10.33 -2.73
CA ASP A 69 11.24 11.21 -1.55
C ASP A 69 10.22 10.74 -0.50
N ASN A 70 9.12 10.10 -0.92
CA ASN A 70 8.08 9.55 -0.05
C ASN A 70 8.31 8.09 0.35
N THR A 71 9.34 7.42 -0.15
CA THR A 71 9.70 6.08 0.28
C THR A 71 10.30 6.13 1.69
N SER A 72 9.75 5.34 2.62
CA SER A 72 10.29 5.24 3.97
C SER A 72 11.72 4.70 3.96
N THR A 73 12.58 5.30 4.76
CA THR A 73 13.89 4.72 5.02
C THR A 73 13.76 3.43 5.84
N PRO A 74 14.74 2.50 5.78
CA PRO A 74 14.70 1.27 6.61
C PRO A 74 14.58 1.56 8.11
N SER A 75 15.08 2.70 8.59
CA SER A 75 14.96 3.13 9.99
C SER A 75 13.53 3.53 10.32
N GLU A 76 12.90 4.33 9.48
CA GLU A 76 11.51 4.77 9.63
C GLU A 76 10.54 3.59 9.56
N GLU A 77 10.74 2.68 8.60
CA GLU A 77 9.97 1.44 8.50
C GLU A 77 10.07 0.61 9.77
N LYS A 78 11.28 0.46 10.33
CA LYS A 78 11.51 -0.29 11.56
C LYS A 78 10.75 0.31 12.75
N VAL A 79 10.72 1.63 12.88
CA VAL A 79 9.95 2.33 13.92
C VAL A 79 8.46 2.05 13.76
N ALA A 80 7.93 2.19 12.54
CA ALA A 80 6.52 1.95 12.26
C ALA A 80 6.11 0.49 12.52
N VAL A 81 6.91 -0.48 12.06
CA VAL A 81 6.69 -1.91 12.34
C VAL A 81 6.73 -2.20 13.84
N SER A 82 7.65 -1.58 14.57
CA SER A 82 7.78 -1.74 16.04
C SER A 82 6.52 -1.26 16.76
N ALA A 83 5.98 -0.09 16.37
CA ALA A 83 4.75 0.44 16.96
C ALA A 83 3.55 -0.50 16.71
N VAL A 84 3.37 -0.97 15.45
CA VAL A 84 2.30 -1.93 15.12
C VAL A 84 2.49 -3.25 15.87
N ARG A 85 3.71 -3.76 15.96
CA ARG A 85 4.01 -5.00 16.70
C ARG A 85 3.66 -4.86 18.18
N GLN A 86 4.03 -3.77 18.82
CA GLN A 86 3.72 -3.52 20.22
C GLN A 86 2.22 -3.36 20.45
N PHE A 87 1.49 -2.72 19.53
CA PHE A 87 0.03 -2.64 19.56
C PHE A 87 -0.58 -4.05 19.55
N LEU A 88 -0.18 -4.91 18.62
CA LEU A 88 -0.69 -6.29 18.50
C LEU A 88 -0.29 -7.16 19.71
N GLN A 89 0.89 -6.97 20.26
CA GLN A 89 1.29 -7.62 21.52
C GLN A 89 0.42 -7.18 22.69
N GLY A 90 -0.01 -5.92 22.70
CA GLY A 90 -1.00 -5.42 23.64
C GLY A 90 -2.35 -6.14 23.52
N LEU A 91 -2.82 -6.35 22.28
CA LEU A 91 -4.03 -7.15 22.02
C LEU A 91 -3.85 -8.60 22.50
N ASN A 92 -2.73 -9.26 22.15
CA ASN A 92 -2.44 -10.64 22.55
C ASN A 92 -2.43 -10.83 24.08
N SER A 93 -1.85 -9.86 24.79
CA SER A 93 -1.69 -9.93 26.27
C SER A 93 -2.81 -9.22 27.04
N LYS A 94 -3.85 -8.72 26.39
CA LYS A 94 -4.93 -7.91 26.99
C LYS A 94 -4.40 -6.67 27.76
N SER A 95 -3.25 -6.15 27.34
CA SER A 95 -2.57 -5.04 28.02
C SER A 95 -2.89 -3.71 27.35
N THR A 96 -3.81 -2.95 27.92
CA THR A 96 -4.14 -1.60 27.46
C THR A 96 -2.97 -0.64 27.59
N SER A 97 -2.12 -0.77 28.61
CA SER A 97 -0.93 0.08 28.80
C SER A 97 0.11 -0.08 27.68
N LYS A 98 0.28 -1.30 27.14
CA LYS A 98 1.16 -1.50 25.98
C LYS A 98 0.61 -0.81 24.73
N ILE A 99 -0.69 -0.84 24.52
CA ILE A 99 -1.37 -0.19 23.40
C ILE A 99 -1.28 1.32 23.53
N GLU A 100 -1.61 1.87 24.70
CA GLU A 100 -1.53 3.30 25.02
C GLU A 100 -0.10 3.84 24.84
N GLY A 101 0.90 3.03 25.17
CA GLY A 101 2.31 3.37 24.97
C GLY A 101 2.68 3.67 23.50
N VAL A 102 1.94 3.17 22.54
CA VAL A 102 2.24 3.32 21.08
C VAL A 102 1.13 3.99 20.28
N THR A 103 0.03 4.40 20.90
CA THR A 103 -1.07 5.11 20.22
C THR A 103 -1.10 6.58 20.62
N ALA A 104 -1.64 7.43 19.76
CA ALA A 104 -2.07 8.76 20.15
C ALA A 104 -3.23 8.66 21.17
N SER A 105 -3.48 9.73 21.92
CA SER A 105 -4.58 9.78 22.89
C SER A 105 -5.96 9.60 22.24
N SER A 106 -6.07 10.04 20.98
CA SER A 106 -7.20 9.84 20.09
C SER A 106 -6.68 9.48 18.71
N PHE A 107 -7.22 8.43 18.10
CA PHE A 107 -6.75 7.91 16.82
C PHE A 107 -7.90 7.28 16.01
N ASN A 108 -7.64 6.94 14.77
CA ASN A 108 -8.61 6.19 13.95
C ASN A 108 -8.40 4.68 14.20
N PHE A 109 -9.42 4.04 14.77
CA PHE A 109 -9.41 2.62 15.05
C PHE A 109 -10.48 1.90 14.24
N LEU A 110 -10.05 1.01 13.33
CA LEU A 110 -10.93 0.22 12.45
C LEU A 110 -11.92 1.10 11.63
N GLY A 111 -11.47 2.27 11.20
CA GLY A 111 -12.27 3.22 10.44
C GLY A 111 -13.09 4.20 11.28
N ALA A 112 -13.15 4.01 12.60
CA ALA A 112 -13.78 4.96 13.51
C ALA A 112 -12.78 6.01 13.97
N GLY A 113 -12.99 7.29 13.59
CA GLY A 113 -12.18 8.40 14.06
C GLY A 113 -12.48 8.76 15.52
N GLY A 114 -11.49 9.34 16.21
CA GLY A 114 -11.64 9.80 17.58
C GLY A 114 -11.68 8.67 18.63
N ALA A 115 -11.30 7.46 18.26
CA ALA A 115 -11.22 6.34 19.19
C ALA A 115 -10.13 6.53 20.24
N THR A 116 -10.35 5.97 21.40
CA THR A 116 -9.46 6.00 22.56
C THR A 116 -9.09 4.58 22.98
N ILE A 117 -8.22 4.46 23.98
CA ILE A 117 -7.88 3.16 24.56
C ILE A 117 -9.10 2.42 25.13
N ALA A 118 -10.13 3.15 25.58
CA ALA A 118 -11.38 2.57 26.07
C ALA A 118 -12.13 1.82 24.95
N ASP A 119 -12.12 2.37 23.73
CA ASP A 119 -12.74 1.75 22.56
C ASP A 119 -12.00 0.48 22.14
N VAL A 120 -10.67 0.49 22.20
CA VAL A 120 -9.85 -0.72 21.98
C VAL A 120 -10.13 -1.79 23.05
N SER A 121 -10.24 -1.38 24.31
CA SER A 121 -10.58 -2.27 25.42
C SER A 121 -11.97 -2.91 25.21
N LYS A 122 -12.94 -2.11 24.79
CA LYS A 122 -14.28 -2.59 24.43
C LYS A 122 -14.22 -3.59 23.26
N TYR A 123 -13.45 -3.26 22.20
CA TYR A 123 -13.27 -4.15 21.06
C TYR A 123 -12.62 -5.48 21.47
N MET A 124 -11.58 -5.45 22.30
CA MET A 124 -10.95 -6.67 22.82
C MET A 124 -11.98 -7.56 23.51
N ARG A 125 -12.78 -6.99 24.41
CA ARG A 125 -13.79 -7.75 25.17
C ARG A 125 -14.91 -8.30 24.28
N GLU A 126 -15.45 -7.49 23.36
CA GLU A 126 -16.64 -7.82 22.60
C GLU A 126 -16.36 -8.61 21.32
N LYS A 127 -15.17 -8.45 20.72
CA LYS A 127 -14.85 -9.02 19.41
C LYS A 127 -13.71 -10.05 19.43
N LEU A 128 -12.68 -9.82 20.24
CA LEU A 128 -11.52 -10.71 20.26
C LEU A 128 -11.64 -11.79 21.34
N TYR A 129 -11.99 -11.41 22.55
CA TYR A 129 -12.04 -12.30 23.70
C TYR A 129 -13.48 -12.60 24.11
N GLN A 130 -14.24 -13.20 23.20
CA GLN A 130 -15.56 -13.75 23.49
C GLN A 130 -15.45 -14.92 24.48
N ALA A 131 -16.55 -15.32 25.08
CA ALA A 131 -16.58 -16.26 26.20
C ALA A 131 -15.88 -17.60 25.96
N ASP A 132 -15.86 -18.08 24.70
CA ASP A 132 -15.22 -19.32 24.28
C ASP A 132 -13.74 -19.17 23.86
N VAL A 133 -13.20 -17.94 23.82
CA VAL A 133 -11.83 -17.65 23.38
C VAL A 133 -10.87 -17.73 24.56
N LYS A 134 -9.93 -18.68 24.48
CA LYS A 134 -8.86 -18.87 25.47
C LYS A 134 -7.67 -17.95 25.20
N GLU A 135 -7.25 -17.88 23.94
CA GLU A 135 -6.04 -17.17 23.53
C GLU A 135 -6.20 -16.63 22.11
N ILE A 136 -5.57 -15.49 21.84
CA ILE A 136 -5.35 -14.98 20.50
C ILE A 136 -3.86 -14.69 20.29
N THR A 137 -3.40 -14.87 19.06
CA THR A 137 -2.00 -14.54 18.67
C THR A 137 -2.01 -13.85 17.33
N TRP A 138 -1.62 -12.59 17.31
CA TRP A 138 -1.31 -11.85 16.11
C TRP A 138 0.15 -12.06 15.72
N GLN A 139 0.37 -12.39 14.46
CA GLN A 139 1.70 -12.53 13.85
C GLN A 139 1.79 -11.60 12.65
N LEU A 140 2.86 -10.80 12.57
CA LEU A 140 3.14 -9.92 11.43
C LEU A 140 3.99 -10.66 10.39
N GLY A 141 3.65 -10.46 9.12
CA GLY A 141 4.49 -10.84 7.99
C GLY A 141 5.50 -9.76 7.60
N THR A 142 5.99 -9.86 6.38
CA THR A 142 6.90 -8.87 5.78
C THR A 142 6.11 -7.66 5.31
N VAL A 143 6.68 -6.47 5.48
CA VAL A 143 6.09 -5.21 4.99
C VAL A 143 5.88 -5.26 3.48
N LEU A 144 4.68 -4.93 3.04
CA LEU A 144 4.33 -4.84 1.62
C LEU A 144 4.61 -3.45 1.05
N ASN A 145 4.36 -2.42 1.86
CA ASN A 145 4.57 -1.02 1.48
C ASN A 145 4.81 -0.18 2.72
N ALA A 146 5.75 0.76 2.62
CA ALA A 146 6.03 1.76 3.64
C ALA A 146 6.35 3.09 2.96
N THR A 147 5.63 4.14 3.32
CA THR A 147 5.84 5.51 2.83
C THR A 147 5.93 6.49 3.98
N THR A 148 6.70 7.56 3.78
CA THR A 148 6.84 8.66 4.74
C THR A 148 6.46 9.95 4.04
N ASP A 149 5.30 10.50 4.39
CA ASP A 149 4.87 11.82 3.92
C ASP A 149 5.43 12.89 4.89
N LYS A 150 6.09 13.90 4.35
CA LYS A 150 6.61 15.04 5.11
C LYS A 150 5.73 16.26 4.80
N SER A 151 5.12 16.81 5.83
CA SER A 151 4.35 18.05 5.72
C SER A 151 5.28 19.27 5.82
N ASP A 152 4.83 20.41 5.28
CA ASP A 152 5.59 21.68 5.29
C ASP A 152 5.91 22.19 6.71
N ASP A 153 5.13 21.79 7.72
CA ASP A 153 5.35 22.08 9.13
C ASP A 153 6.37 21.15 9.82
N GLY A 154 6.98 20.22 9.06
CA GLY A 154 7.95 19.25 9.56
C GLY A 154 7.33 18.00 10.19
N THR A 155 6.01 17.88 10.21
CA THR A 155 5.33 16.65 10.67
C THR A 155 5.56 15.52 9.68
N THR A 156 5.98 14.38 10.18
CA THR A 156 6.20 13.17 9.39
C THR A 156 5.11 12.16 9.67
N VAL A 157 4.41 11.74 8.63
CA VAL A 157 3.39 10.70 8.67
C VAL A 157 3.90 9.47 7.95
N GLN A 158 4.15 8.41 8.69
CA GLN A 158 4.52 7.12 8.15
C GLN A 158 3.27 6.29 7.90
N LYS A 159 3.14 5.75 6.69
CA LYS A 159 2.04 4.85 6.32
C LYS A 159 2.63 3.48 5.99
N ILE A 160 2.10 2.45 6.62
CA ILE A 160 2.63 1.09 6.49
C ILE A 160 1.50 0.12 6.18
N THR A 161 1.79 -0.84 5.29
CA THR A 161 0.90 -1.94 4.95
C THR A 161 1.63 -3.25 5.20
N ILE A 162 1.09 -4.08 6.12
CA ILE A 162 1.72 -5.34 6.55
C ILE A 162 0.67 -6.45 6.54
N PRO A 163 0.95 -7.62 5.93
CA PRO A 163 0.12 -8.79 6.11
C PRO A 163 0.27 -9.32 7.54
N ALA A 164 -0.82 -9.82 8.08
CA ALA A 164 -0.83 -10.40 9.41
C ALA A 164 -1.71 -11.64 9.47
N ARG A 165 -1.44 -12.51 10.42
CA ARG A 165 -2.27 -13.67 10.75
C ARG A 165 -2.77 -13.51 12.18
N LEU A 166 -4.05 -13.71 12.38
CA LEU A 166 -4.65 -13.85 13.69
C LEU A 166 -4.99 -15.33 13.93
N GLU A 167 -4.37 -15.93 14.91
CA GLU A 167 -4.72 -17.25 15.43
C GLU A 167 -5.62 -17.10 16.67
N ILE A 168 -6.67 -17.88 16.73
CA ILE A 168 -7.64 -17.87 17.83
C ILE A 168 -7.79 -19.28 18.36
N VAL A 169 -7.50 -19.48 19.63
CA VAL A 169 -7.72 -20.74 20.36
C VAL A 169 -9.03 -20.63 21.11
N ARG A 170 -9.97 -21.51 20.80
CA ARG A 170 -11.30 -21.60 21.42
C ARG A 170 -11.42 -22.92 22.18
N GLU A 171 -12.49 -23.08 22.97
CA GLU A 171 -12.76 -24.37 23.63
C GLU A 171 -12.95 -25.52 22.65
N GLY A 172 -13.57 -25.26 21.49
CA GLY A 172 -13.86 -26.24 20.45
C GLY A 172 -12.74 -26.43 19.39
N GLY A 173 -11.59 -25.74 19.50
CA GLY A 173 -10.51 -25.87 18.54
C GLY A 173 -9.76 -24.58 18.23
N LYS A 174 -8.94 -24.64 17.19
CA LYS A 174 -8.12 -23.50 16.71
C LYS A 174 -8.62 -23.03 15.36
N GLY A 175 -8.63 -21.72 15.16
CA GLY A 175 -8.90 -21.08 13.88
C GLY A 175 -7.83 -20.05 13.55
N SER A 176 -7.65 -19.73 12.28
CA SER A 176 -6.78 -18.64 11.87
C SER A 176 -7.36 -17.87 10.69
N ASN A 177 -7.14 -16.58 10.69
CA ASN A 177 -7.53 -15.67 9.62
C ASN A 177 -6.33 -14.84 9.18
N LYS A 178 -6.27 -14.52 7.88
CA LYS A 178 -5.25 -13.63 7.30
C LYS A 178 -5.84 -12.25 7.14
N TYR A 179 -5.05 -11.25 7.46
CA TYR A 179 -5.42 -9.84 7.37
C TYR A 179 -4.34 -9.03 6.68
N THR A 180 -4.73 -7.90 6.13
CA THR A 180 -3.83 -6.82 5.76
C THR A 180 -4.02 -5.68 6.74
N ILE A 181 -3.00 -5.35 7.51
CA ILE A 181 -2.97 -4.21 8.43
C ILE A 181 -2.48 -2.99 7.67
N LYS A 182 -3.22 -1.88 7.80
CA LYS A 182 -2.80 -0.55 7.37
C LYS A 182 -2.73 0.34 8.59
N ALA A 183 -1.58 0.99 8.81
CA ALA A 183 -1.38 1.88 9.93
C ALA A 183 -0.74 3.19 9.50
N GLN A 184 -1.06 4.27 10.23
CA GLN A 184 -0.40 5.58 10.14
C GLN A 184 0.26 5.86 11.48
N ILE A 185 1.49 6.32 11.42
CA ILE A 185 2.31 6.62 12.59
C ILE A 185 2.85 8.05 12.46
N GLU A 186 2.61 8.87 13.47
CA GLU A 186 3.11 10.24 13.59
C GLU A 186 3.90 10.35 14.89
N ASN A 187 5.11 10.88 14.81
CA ASN A 187 5.98 11.05 15.99
C ASN A 187 6.09 9.75 16.83
N GLY A 188 6.18 8.59 16.16
CA GLY A 188 6.28 7.29 16.81
C GLY A 188 4.98 6.76 17.45
N LYS A 189 3.86 7.46 17.28
CA LYS A 189 2.54 7.05 17.77
C LYS A 189 1.61 6.69 16.64
N ILE A 190 0.84 5.64 16.82
CA ILE A 190 -0.20 5.23 15.86
C ILE A 190 -1.34 6.23 15.93
N THR A 191 -1.61 6.91 14.81
CA THR A 191 -2.74 7.84 14.62
C THR A 191 -3.88 7.21 13.84
N ALA A 192 -3.61 6.10 13.12
CA ALA A 192 -4.63 5.27 12.50
C ALA A 192 -4.16 3.81 12.44
N ILE A 193 -5.06 2.87 12.69
CA ILE A 193 -4.82 1.46 12.45
C ILE A 193 -6.10 0.76 12.04
N ASN A 194 -6.01 -0.02 10.96
CA ASN A 194 -7.11 -0.82 10.43
C ASN A 194 -6.58 -2.17 9.92
N TRP A 195 -7.43 -3.19 9.92
CA TRP A 195 -7.13 -4.48 9.30
C TRP A 195 -8.30 -4.99 8.49
N ILE A 196 -7.99 -5.56 7.34
CA ILE A 196 -8.95 -6.05 6.37
C ILE A 196 -8.73 -7.55 6.21
N LEU A 197 -9.79 -8.34 6.38
CA LEU A 197 -9.75 -9.78 6.19
C LEU A 197 -9.40 -10.10 4.72
N GLN A 198 -8.39 -10.94 4.53
CA GLN A 198 -8.06 -11.48 3.20
C GLN A 198 -8.99 -12.68 2.93
N ARG A 199 -9.68 -12.63 1.81
CA ARG A 199 -10.51 -13.72 1.31
C ARG A 199 -9.69 -14.71 0.50
#